data_4cab77c56a2b4e0b6c4cd721844edac9
#
_entry.id   4cab77c56a2b4e0b6c4cd721844edac9
#
_cell.length_a   1.000
_cell.length_b   1.000
_cell.length_c   1.000
_cell.angle_alpha   90.00
_cell.angle_beta   90.00
_cell.angle_gamma   90.00
#
_symmetry.space_group_name_H-M   'P 1'
#
loop_
_entity.id
_entity.type
_entity.pdbx_description
1 polymer ?
#
loop_
_entity_poly.entity_id
_entity_poly.type
_entity_poly.pdbx_seq_one_letter_code
_entity_poly.pdbx_strand_id
1 'polypeptide(L)'
;MVPLSEILTQETPPPKKGSRQTEQRRAVFEALMSRADHPSAVEVFLRVKARVPSISLATVYNCLENLATSGQVRMVNHDREPSRYCANLSEHAHLFCSTCGSVTDLPMLNPVAPEQIWYLPEGVSISQQEVSFRGTCAECAQKSPPPPPGKPIPQGKPTEILPTVSTHSVMPQAV
;
A
#
# COMPACT_ATOMS: atom_id res chain seq x y z
N MET A 1 5.34 -24.24 -3.54
CA MET A 1 4.18 -23.61 -2.89
C MET A 1 4.53 -23.48 -1.43
N VAL A 2 4.89 -22.27 -0.96
CA VAL A 2 5.17 -22.02 0.45
C VAL A 2 3.81 -21.81 1.12
N PRO A 3 3.49 -22.52 2.23
CA PRO A 3 2.20 -22.37 2.89
C PRO A 3 2.07 -20.97 3.49
N LEU A 4 0.89 -20.37 3.37
CA LEU A 4 0.53 -19.03 3.86
C LEU A 4 0.79 -18.82 5.37
N SER A 5 1.02 -19.89 6.14
CA SER A 5 1.33 -19.85 7.56
C SER A 5 2.76 -19.39 7.90
N GLU A 6 3.69 -19.40 6.95
CA GLU A 6 5.09 -18.99 7.20
C GLU A 6 5.35 -17.49 6.94
N ILE A 7 4.43 -16.77 6.32
CA ILE A 7 4.59 -15.33 6.02
C ILE A 7 4.34 -14.44 7.25
N LEU A 8 3.75 -14.99 8.32
CA LEU A 8 3.30 -14.23 9.49
C LEU A 8 4.31 -14.14 10.65
N THR A 9 5.55 -14.61 10.50
CA THR A 9 6.53 -14.64 11.59
C THR A 9 7.61 -13.55 11.50
N GLN A 10 7.27 -12.32 11.14
CA GLN A 10 8.12 -11.18 11.53
C GLN A 10 7.61 -10.64 12.87
N GLU A 11 8.20 -11.11 13.95
CA GLU A 11 7.98 -10.59 15.30
C GLU A 11 8.41 -9.13 15.37
N THR A 12 7.44 -8.21 15.23
CA THR A 12 7.66 -6.82 15.60
C THR A 12 7.68 -6.74 17.13
N PRO A 13 8.70 -6.11 17.75
CA PRO A 13 8.79 -6.05 19.21
C PRO A 13 7.56 -5.35 19.80
N PRO A 14 6.97 -5.89 20.87
CA PRO A 14 5.79 -5.30 21.50
C PRO A 14 6.10 -3.90 22.05
N PRO A 15 5.20 -2.93 21.90
CA PRO A 15 5.39 -1.59 22.45
C PRO A 15 5.51 -1.64 23.99
N LYS A 16 6.46 -0.87 24.55
CA LYS A 16 6.73 -0.81 26.00
C LYS A 16 5.45 -0.50 26.79
N LYS A 17 5.17 -1.28 27.85
CA LYS A 17 4.09 -1.06 28.82
C LYS A 17 4.14 0.36 29.39
N GLY A 18 3.02 1.10 29.44
CA GLY A 18 2.94 2.16 30.40
C GLY A 18 2.01 3.34 30.24
N SER A 19 1.31 3.58 29.13
CA SER A 19 0.37 4.69 29.07
C SER A 19 -0.92 4.34 28.34
N ARG A 20 -2.02 5.07 28.64
CA ARG A 20 -3.29 4.98 27.91
C ARG A 20 -3.11 5.11 26.42
N GLN A 21 -2.18 5.94 25.97
CA GLN A 21 -1.82 6.14 24.57
C GLN A 21 -1.17 4.89 23.96
N THR A 22 -0.35 4.17 24.73
CA THR A 22 0.27 2.90 24.31
C THR A 22 -0.78 1.81 24.14
N GLU A 23 -1.77 1.74 25.04
CA GLU A 23 -2.87 0.78 24.94
C GLU A 23 -3.75 1.04 23.72
N GLN A 24 -4.11 2.29 23.46
CA GLN A 24 -4.89 2.67 22.28
C GLN A 24 -4.15 2.33 20.98
N ARG A 25 -2.84 2.65 20.90
CA ARG A 25 -2.00 2.32 19.74
C ARG A 25 -1.93 0.81 19.51
N ARG A 26 -1.76 0.04 20.57
CA ARG A 26 -1.74 -1.43 20.51
C ARG A 26 -3.08 -1.97 20.00
N ALA A 27 -4.20 -1.47 20.51
CA ALA A 27 -5.54 -1.89 20.09
C ALA A 27 -5.80 -1.58 18.60
N VAL A 28 -5.33 -0.43 18.10
CA VAL A 28 -5.39 -0.06 16.68
C VAL A 28 -4.55 -1.02 15.83
N PHE A 29 -3.32 -1.30 16.24
CA PHE A 29 -2.43 -2.22 15.54
C PHE A 29 -3.01 -3.64 15.49
N GLU A 30 -3.48 -4.17 16.62
CA GLU A 30 -4.12 -5.49 16.70
C GLU A 30 -5.38 -5.58 15.81
N ALA A 31 -6.16 -4.50 15.72
CA ALA A 31 -7.33 -4.44 14.85
C ALA A 31 -6.97 -4.50 13.36
N LEU A 32 -5.83 -3.95 12.97
CA LEU A 32 -5.29 -4.07 11.61
C LEU A 32 -4.78 -5.48 11.33
N MET A 33 -3.99 -6.04 12.25
CA MET A 33 -3.38 -7.36 12.08
C MET A 33 -4.39 -8.51 12.13
N SER A 34 -5.59 -8.27 12.69
CA SER A 34 -6.61 -9.32 12.85
C SER A 34 -7.25 -9.78 11.53
N ARG A 35 -7.15 -8.98 10.48
CA ARG A 35 -7.73 -9.27 9.14
C ARG A 35 -6.89 -8.61 8.06
N ALA A 36 -6.64 -9.34 6.98
CA ALA A 36 -5.97 -8.82 5.78
C ALA A 36 -7.00 -8.20 4.80
N ASP A 37 -7.77 -7.20 5.26
CA ASP A 37 -8.89 -6.62 4.52
C ASP A 37 -8.74 -5.12 4.21
N HIS A 38 -7.56 -4.56 4.43
CA HIS A 38 -7.22 -3.16 4.11
C HIS A 38 -8.27 -2.16 4.62
N PRO A 39 -8.51 -2.08 5.94
CA PRO A 39 -9.55 -1.22 6.47
C PRO A 39 -9.20 0.26 6.31
N SER A 40 -10.22 1.09 6.15
CA SER A 40 -10.15 2.54 6.34
C SER A 40 -10.00 2.90 7.83
N ALA A 41 -9.61 4.13 8.13
CA ALA A 41 -9.53 4.60 9.52
C ALA A 41 -10.88 4.49 10.26
N VAL A 42 -12.00 4.69 9.56
CA VAL A 42 -13.34 4.56 10.14
C VAL A 42 -13.64 3.11 10.50
N GLU A 43 -13.32 2.16 9.62
CA GLU A 43 -13.50 0.73 9.89
C GLU A 43 -12.64 0.27 11.07
N VAL A 44 -11.38 0.72 11.15
CA VAL A 44 -10.50 0.47 12.30
C VAL A 44 -11.11 1.06 13.58
N PHE A 45 -11.60 2.31 13.51
CA PHE A 45 -12.26 2.95 14.65
C PHE A 45 -13.45 2.12 15.17
N LEU A 46 -14.32 1.64 14.29
CA LEU A 46 -15.48 0.82 14.69
C LEU A 46 -15.04 -0.48 15.37
N ARG A 47 -14.00 -1.14 14.87
CA ARG A 47 -13.44 -2.36 15.48
C ARG A 47 -12.85 -2.10 16.85
N VAL A 48 -12.06 -1.04 16.98
CA VAL A 48 -11.38 -0.70 18.25
C VAL A 48 -12.36 -0.15 19.27
N LYS A 49 -13.38 0.60 18.86
CA LYS A 49 -14.41 1.19 19.73
C LYS A 49 -15.13 0.17 20.58
N ALA A 50 -15.34 -1.04 20.04
CA ALA A 50 -15.97 -2.15 20.80
C ALA A 50 -15.11 -2.62 21.98
N ARG A 51 -13.77 -2.49 21.88
CA ARG A 51 -12.81 -2.94 22.91
C ARG A 51 -12.33 -1.78 23.79
N VAL A 52 -12.20 -0.58 23.23
CA VAL A 52 -11.74 0.65 23.89
C VAL A 52 -12.81 1.74 23.73
N PRO A 53 -13.88 1.75 24.53
CA PRO A 53 -15.00 2.68 24.35
C PRO A 53 -14.61 4.16 24.43
N SER A 54 -13.49 4.48 25.08
CA SER A 54 -13.00 5.86 25.24
C SER A 54 -12.16 6.36 24.05
N ILE A 55 -11.90 5.53 23.02
CA ILE A 55 -11.11 5.96 21.85
C ILE A 55 -11.93 6.92 20.97
N SER A 56 -11.27 7.93 20.44
CA SER A 56 -11.83 8.83 19.43
C SER A 56 -11.35 8.48 18.03
N LEU A 57 -12.10 8.88 17.01
CA LEU A 57 -11.67 8.72 15.61
C LEU A 57 -10.36 9.49 15.34
N ALA A 58 -10.20 10.68 15.90
CA ALA A 58 -8.94 11.45 15.79
C ALA A 58 -7.75 10.68 16.38
N THR A 59 -7.95 9.98 17.51
CA THR A 59 -6.90 9.12 18.08
C THR A 59 -6.52 7.99 17.15
N VAL A 60 -7.51 7.38 16.47
CA VAL A 60 -7.25 6.31 15.48
C VAL A 60 -6.43 6.85 14.30
N TYR A 61 -6.80 7.99 13.73
CA TYR A 61 -6.01 8.62 12.67
C TYR A 61 -4.55 8.86 13.10
N ASN A 62 -4.34 9.47 14.26
CA ASN A 62 -2.99 9.71 14.79
C ASN A 62 -2.21 8.41 15.02
N CYS A 63 -2.86 7.34 15.48
CA CYS A 63 -2.22 6.04 15.65
C CYS A 63 -1.83 5.43 14.29
N LEU A 64 -2.72 5.48 13.31
CA LEU A 64 -2.49 4.94 11.96
C LEU A 64 -1.37 5.71 11.24
N GLU A 65 -1.37 7.03 11.33
CA GLU A 65 -0.29 7.88 10.80
C GLU A 65 1.07 7.54 11.43
N ASN A 66 1.12 7.39 12.76
CA ASN A 66 2.33 6.97 13.45
C ASN A 66 2.80 5.57 13.03
N LEU A 67 1.88 4.62 12.83
CA LEU A 67 2.20 3.28 12.36
C LEU A 67 2.74 3.31 10.92
N ALA A 68 2.14 4.12 10.04
CA ALA A 68 2.59 4.30 8.67
C ALA A 68 3.97 4.98 8.61
N THR A 69 4.16 6.08 9.33
CA THR A 69 5.43 6.81 9.39
C THR A 69 6.57 5.96 9.97
N SER A 70 6.25 5.05 10.92
CA SER A 70 7.24 4.11 11.48
C SER A 70 7.43 2.85 10.63
N GLY A 71 6.81 2.76 9.44
CA GLY A 71 6.94 1.63 8.53
C GLY A 71 6.31 0.32 9.03
N GLN A 72 5.42 0.38 10.04
CA GLN A 72 4.75 -0.80 10.59
C GLN A 72 3.49 -1.20 9.81
N VAL A 73 2.96 -0.28 9.02
CA VAL A 73 1.87 -0.50 8.06
C VAL A 73 2.13 0.34 6.81
N ARG A 74 1.53 -0.02 5.70
CA ARG A 74 1.50 0.79 4.48
C ARG A 74 0.17 1.51 4.38
N MET A 75 0.19 2.78 3.99
CA MET A 75 -1.01 3.52 3.64
C MET A 75 -1.22 3.39 2.13
N VAL A 76 -2.35 2.81 1.74
CA VAL A 76 -2.71 2.57 0.34
C VAL A 76 -3.76 3.60 -0.06
N ASN A 77 -3.40 4.45 -1.01
CA ASN A 77 -4.28 5.50 -1.51
C ASN A 77 -4.82 5.12 -2.87
N HIS A 78 -6.09 5.46 -3.10
CA HIS A 78 -6.70 5.37 -4.41
C HIS A 78 -7.54 6.62 -4.67
N ASP A 79 -7.56 7.05 -5.94
CA ASP A 79 -8.23 8.28 -6.37
C ASP A 79 -9.64 8.43 -5.78
N ARG A 80 -9.85 9.51 -5.02
CA ARG A 80 -11.13 9.90 -4.42
C ARG A 80 -11.74 8.92 -3.41
N GLU A 81 -11.02 7.88 -3.01
CA GLU A 81 -11.44 6.95 -1.96
C GLU A 81 -10.70 7.25 -0.65
N PRO A 82 -11.29 6.89 0.51
CA PRO A 82 -10.59 6.99 1.78
C PRO A 82 -9.32 6.15 1.77
N SER A 83 -8.23 6.66 2.35
CA SER A 83 -6.99 5.91 2.53
C SER A 83 -7.26 4.60 3.26
N ARG A 84 -6.62 3.53 2.81
CA ARG A 84 -6.68 2.20 3.39
C ARG A 84 -5.34 1.84 4.00
N TYR A 85 -5.33 0.92 4.94
CA TYR A 85 -4.12 0.53 5.65
C TYR A 85 -3.84 -0.95 5.45
N CYS A 86 -2.64 -1.25 4.93
CA CYS A 86 -2.16 -2.59 4.69
C CYS A 86 -1.13 -2.97 5.76
N ALA A 87 -1.36 -4.09 6.44
CA ALA A 87 -0.44 -4.64 7.43
C ALA A 87 0.63 -5.55 6.82
N ASN A 88 0.50 -5.91 5.53
CA ASN A 88 1.48 -6.71 4.81
C ASN A 88 2.63 -5.82 4.34
N LEU A 89 3.83 -6.07 4.82
CA LEU A 89 5.04 -5.33 4.50
C LEU A 89 5.89 -5.99 3.40
N SER A 90 5.55 -7.22 2.98
CA SER A 90 6.22 -7.87 1.85
C SER A 90 5.91 -7.15 0.53
N GLU A 91 6.69 -7.41 -0.52
CA GLU A 91 6.42 -6.86 -1.85
C GLU A 91 5.16 -7.49 -2.47
N HIS A 92 4.18 -6.66 -2.77
CA HIS A 92 2.92 -7.06 -3.39
C HIS A 92 2.27 -5.85 -4.07
N ALA A 93 1.32 -6.13 -4.95
CA ALA A 93 0.43 -5.14 -5.53
C ALA A 93 -0.95 -5.18 -4.85
N HIS A 94 -1.77 -4.17 -5.08
CA HIS A 94 -3.15 -4.12 -4.61
C HIS A 94 -4.14 -4.15 -5.76
N LEU A 95 -5.18 -4.98 -5.66
CA LEU A 95 -6.34 -4.95 -6.56
C LEU A 95 -7.47 -4.21 -5.87
N PHE A 96 -7.91 -3.11 -6.46
CA PHE A 96 -9.12 -2.38 -6.07
C PHE A 96 -10.32 -2.89 -6.88
N CYS A 97 -11.29 -3.48 -6.21
CA CYS A 97 -12.49 -3.97 -6.88
C CYS A 97 -13.46 -2.82 -7.21
N SER A 98 -13.70 -2.59 -8.50
CA SER A 98 -14.62 -1.54 -8.97
C SER A 98 -16.09 -1.82 -8.62
N THR A 99 -16.42 -3.05 -8.23
CA THR A 99 -17.80 -3.47 -7.95
C THR A 99 -18.15 -3.34 -6.48
N CYS A 100 -17.29 -3.78 -5.55
CA CYS A 100 -17.58 -3.80 -4.11
C CYS A 100 -16.63 -2.91 -3.29
N GLY A 101 -15.64 -2.27 -3.90
CA GLY A 101 -14.68 -1.41 -3.20
C GLY A 101 -13.68 -2.17 -2.30
N SER A 102 -13.66 -3.51 -2.34
CA SER A 102 -12.66 -4.28 -1.59
C SER A 102 -11.27 -4.10 -2.17
N VAL A 103 -10.27 -4.19 -1.30
CA VAL A 103 -8.86 -4.22 -1.67
C VAL A 103 -8.29 -5.59 -1.34
N THR A 104 -7.53 -6.16 -2.27
CA THR A 104 -6.94 -7.50 -2.15
C THR A 104 -5.46 -7.43 -2.50
N ASP A 105 -4.62 -8.09 -1.69
CA ASP A 105 -3.19 -8.26 -1.99
C ASP A 105 -3.01 -9.18 -3.19
N LEU A 106 -2.16 -8.77 -4.12
CA LEU A 106 -1.69 -9.59 -5.21
C LEU A 106 -0.20 -9.85 -5.02
N PRO A 107 0.18 -11.05 -4.53
CA PRO A 107 1.59 -11.38 -4.37
C PRO A 107 2.30 -11.41 -5.72
N MET A 108 3.53 -10.96 -5.75
CA MET A 108 4.36 -11.00 -6.95
C MET A 108 4.81 -12.44 -7.21
N LEU A 109 4.54 -12.96 -8.41
CA LEU A 109 4.94 -14.33 -8.79
C LEU A 109 6.46 -14.45 -8.90
N ASN A 110 7.09 -13.45 -9.50
CA ASN A 110 8.54 -13.37 -9.67
C ASN A 110 9.00 -11.98 -9.24
N PRO A 111 9.50 -11.81 -8.02
CA PRO A 111 10.08 -10.55 -7.58
C PRO A 111 11.26 -10.17 -8.49
N VAL A 112 11.15 -9.02 -9.13
CA VAL A 112 12.18 -8.46 -9.99
C VAL A 112 12.47 -7.02 -9.58
N ALA A 113 13.72 -6.62 -9.72
CA ALA A 113 14.10 -5.24 -9.44
C ALA A 113 13.41 -4.28 -10.41
N PRO A 114 13.05 -3.05 -9.97
CA PRO A 114 12.38 -2.07 -10.83
C PRO A 114 13.10 -1.82 -12.15
N GLU A 115 14.43 -1.88 -12.18
CA GLU A 115 15.28 -1.69 -13.35
C GLU A 115 15.08 -2.76 -14.42
N GLN A 116 14.52 -3.91 -14.06
CA GLN A 116 14.21 -4.99 -15.00
C GLN A 116 12.84 -4.81 -15.68
N ILE A 117 12.01 -3.95 -15.12
CA ILE A 117 10.64 -3.67 -15.61
C ILE A 117 10.57 -2.29 -16.24
N TRP A 118 11.27 -1.31 -15.68
CA TRP A 118 11.20 0.10 -16.05
C TRP A 118 12.53 0.61 -16.60
N TYR A 119 12.47 1.42 -17.63
CA TYR A 119 13.63 2.16 -18.07
C TYR A 119 13.90 3.30 -17.06
N LEU A 120 15.05 3.25 -16.39
CA LEU A 120 15.49 4.32 -15.49
C LEU A 120 16.53 5.17 -16.19
N PRO A 121 16.31 6.49 -16.30
CA PRO A 121 17.35 7.41 -16.74
C PRO A 121 18.59 7.38 -15.83
N GLU A 122 19.74 7.78 -16.35
CA GLU A 122 21.00 7.85 -15.58
C GLU A 122 20.83 8.76 -14.35
N GLY A 123 21.29 8.30 -13.19
CA GLY A 123 21.21 9.02 -11.93
C GLY A 123 19.86 8.91 -11.20
N VAL A 124 18.85 8.25 -11.79
CA VAL A 124 17.57 7.98 -11.10
C VAL A 124 17.70 6.77 -10.20
N SER A 125 17.19 6.88 -8.97
CA SER A 125 17.03 5.77 -8.03
C SER A 125 15.61 5.67 -7.54
N ILE A 126 15.09 4.44 -7.40
CA ILE A 126 13.76 4.16 -6.85
C ILE A 126 13.93 3.76 -5.39
N SER A 127 13.34 4.51 -4.48
CA SER A 127 13.34 4.18 -3.05
C SER A 127 12.16 3.31 -2.63
N GLN A 128 11.04 3.39 -3.37
CA GLN A 128 9.83 2.64 -3.10
C GLN A 128 9.02 2.46 -4.39
N GLN A 129 8.45 1.28 -4.55
CA GLN A 129 7.52 0.97 -5.64
C GLN A 129 6.16 0.63 -5.06
N GLU A 130 5.10 1.18 -5.63
CA GLU A 130 3.72 0.84 -5.30
C GLU A 130 2.97 0.52 -6.60
N VAL A 131 2.37 -0.67 -6.67
CA VAL A 131 1.64 -1.13 -7.86
C VAL A 131 0.19 -1.38 -7.48
N SER A 132 -0.72 -0.75 -8.21
CA SER A 132 -2.16 -0.89 -8.01
C SER A 132 -2.85 -1.30 -9.29
N PHE A 133 -3.81 -2.20 -9.16
CA PHE A 133 -4.68 -2.63 -10.24
C PHE A 133 -6.13 -2.27 -9.92
N ARG A 134 -6.90 -1.96 -10.94
CA ARG A 134 -8.34 -1.79 -10.85
C ARG A 134 -9.02 -2.90 -11.64
N GLY A 135 -10.01 -3.55 -11.03
CA GLY A 135 -10.68 -4.68 -11.68
C GLY A 135 -11.84 -5.21 -10.87
N THR A 136 -12.14 -6.48 -11.00
CA THR A 136 -13.20 -7.18 -10.29
C THR A 136 -12.59 -8.27 -9.41
N CYS A 137 -12.91 -8.32 -8.11
CA CYS A 137 -12.44 -9.37 -7.23
C CYS A 137 -13.13 -10.72 -7.55
N ALA A 138 -12.55 -11.82 -7.07
CA ALA A 138 -13.04 -13.17 -7.34
C ALA A 138 -14.51 -13.38 -6.95
N GLU A 139 -14.94 -12.83 -5.82
CA GLU A 139 -16.32 -12.94 -5.36
C GLU A 139 -17.31 -12.19 -6.27
N CYS A 140 -16.95 -10.99 -6.73
CA CYS A 140 -17.79 -10.22 -7.64
C CYS A 140 -17.80 -10.83 -9.05
N ALA A 141 -16.68 -11.39 -9.51
CA ALA A 141 -16.59 -12.07 -10.79
C ALA A 141 -17.48 -13.32 -10.85
N GLN A 142 -17.67 -14.03 -9.73
CA GLN A 142 -18.60 -15.16 -9.65
C GLN A 142 -20.07 -14.74 -9.72
N LYS A 143 -20.41 -13.55 -9.21
CA LYS A 143 -21.78 -13.03 -9.23
C LYS A 143 -22.16 -12.38 -10.55
N SER A 144 -21.20 -11.81 -11.23
CA SER A 144 -21.39 -11.16 -12.55
C SER A 144 -20.09 -11.32 -13.32
N PRO A 145 -20.07 -12.06 -14.42
CA PRO A 145 -18.85 -12.24 -15.19
C PRO A 145 -18.30 -10.87 -15.58
N PRO A 146 -16.99 -10.66 -15.47
CA PRO A 146 -16.37 -9.41 -15.85
C PRO A 146 -16.67 -9.09 -17.32
N PRO A 147 -16.79 -7.81 -17.67
CA PRO A 147 -16.88 -7.44 -19.08
C PRO A 147 -15.67 -8.02 -19.82
N PRO A 148 -15.81 -8.38 -21.10
CA PRO A 148 -14.69 -8.90 -21.89
C PRO A 148 -13.50 -7.92 -21.76
N PRO A 149 -12.27 -8.42 -21.76
CA PRO A 149 -11.10 -7.57 -21.62
C PRO A 149 -11.18 -6.47 -22.68
N GLY A 150 -11.06 -5.22 -22.21
CA GLY A 150 -11.02 -4.07 -23.11
C GLY A 150 -9.97 -4.32 -24.20
N LYS A 151 -10.19 -3.77 -25.38
CA LYS A 151 -9.20 -3.87 -26.46
C LYS A 151 -7.82 -3.55 -25.89
N PRO A 152 -6.78 -4.35 -26.19
CA PRO A 152 -5.43 -4.07 -25.75
C PRO A 152 -5.12 -2.61 -26.02
N ILE A 153 -4.61 -1.90 -25.03
CA ILE A 153 -4.11 -0.53 -25.23
C ILE A 153 -3.08 -0.68 -26.36
N PRO A 154 -3.23 0.08 -27.47
CA PRO A 154 -2.25 0.02 -28.54
C PRO A 154 -0.87 0.23 -27.89
N GLN A 155 0.01 -0.73 -28.01
CA GLN A 155 1.38 -0.55 -27.58
C GLN A 155 1.94 0.56 -28.46
N GLY A 156 1.97 1.79 -27.92
CA GLY A 156 2.67 2.89 -28.56
C GLY A 156 4.08 2.39 -28.84
N LYS A 157 4.57 2.57 -30.07
CA LYS A 157 6.01 2.38 -30.35
C LYS A 157 6.74 3.13 -29.24
N PRO A 158 7.80 2.57 -28.64
CA PRO A 158 8.61 3.31 -27.69
C PRO A 158 8.92 4.65 -28.35
N THR A 159 8.35 5.73 -27.81
CA THR A 159 8.72 7.06 -28.25
C THR A 159 10.20 7.14 -27.90
N GLU A 160 11.05 7.29 -28.90
CA GLU A 160 12.46 7.58 -28.69
C GLU A 160 12.51 8.79 -27.77
N ILE A 161 12.72 8.53 -26.48
CA ILE A 161 12.92 9.58 -25.50
C ILE A 161 14.33 10.09 -25.80
N LEU A 162 14.42 11.05 -26.72
CA LEU A 162 15.64 11.81 -26.91
C LEU A 162 16.01 12.40 -25.55
N PRO A 163 17.20 12.12 -25.01
CA PRO A 163 17.65 12.75 -23.79
C PRO A 163 17.77 14.24 -24.07
N THR A 164 16.81 15.02 -23.57
CA THR A 164 16.99 16.47 -23.48
C THR A 164 18.06 16.73 -22.43
N VAL A 165 19.31 16.68 -22.85
CA VAL A 165 20.43 17.15 -22.04
C VAL A 165 20.27 18.66 -21.93
N SER A 166 19.63 19.11 -20.86
CA SER A 166 19.67 20.50 -20.45
C SER A 166 21.06 20.73 -19.87
N THR A 167 21.98 21.19 -20.73
CA THR A 167 23.29 21.71 -20.29
C THR A 167 23.08 23.01 -19.52
N HIS A 168 22.85 22.87 -18.21
CA HIS A 168 23.06 24.01 -17.32
C HIS A 168 24.56 24.28 -17.27
N SER A 169 25.02 25.24 -18.08
CA SER A 169 26.32 25.85 -17.95
C SER A 169 26.44 26.46 -16.56
N VAL A 170 27.19 25.78 -15.70
CA VAL A 170 27.67 26.37 -14.45
C VAL A 170 28.77 27.33 -14.84
N MET A 171 28.51 28.65 -14.80
CA MET A 171 29.53 29.66 -14.90
C MET A 171 30.46 29.57 -13.68
N PRO A 172 31.79 29.53 -13.84
CA PRO A 172 32.72 29.65 -12.72
C PRO A 172 32.65 31.07 -12.16
N GLN A 173 32.36 31.21 -10.88
CA GLN A 173 32.52 32.46 -10.15
C GLN A 173 34.04 32.67 -9.96
N ALA A 174 34.58 33.75 -10.55
CA ALA A 174 35.92 34.22 -10.30
C ALA A 174 36.02 34.84 -8.90
N VAL A 175 37.11 34.53 -8.21
CA VAL A 175 37.59 35.06 -6.94
C VAL A 175 37.86 36.58 -7.02
#